data_85ced6ebd0817ced55836b4b3365baf9
#
_entry.id   85ced6ebd0817ced55836b4b3365baf9
#
_cell.length_a   1.000
_cell.length_b   1.000
_cell.length_c   1.000
_cell.angle_alpha   90.00
_cell.angle_beta   90.00
_cell.angle_gamma   90.00
#
_symmetry.space_group_name_H-M   'P 1'
#
loop_
_entity.id
_entity.type
_entity.pdbx_description
1 polymer ?
#
loop_
_entity_poly.entity_id
_entity_poly.type
_entity_poly.pdbx_seq_one_letter_code
_entity_poly.pdbx_strand_id
1 'polypeptide(L)'
;RDDVESRGLGDVYKRQDRYEPTELMRERNTFSRPLEPWDKVMAARQMKRLASVDYMGQIFDEFMELHGDRYFRDDPAIVGGIAYLDGQPVTVIGVHKGKDLKDCKERNFGMLSPEGYRKAIRLMKQAEKFNRPIITFVNTSGAYPGKEAEENGQGEAIAKSMFEMAKLTVPVIAIVIGEGSSGGALAIGVANKVIMLENAIYSILSPEGYSSILWKDSSRFKAVSYTHLRAH
;
A
#
# COMPACT_ATOMS: atom_id res chain seq x y z
N ARG A 1 -23.33 -14.95 32.68
CA ARG A 1 -22.05 -14.13 32.87
C ARG A 1 -20.81 -14.84 32.34
N ASP A 2 -20.97 -16.05 31.76
CA ASP A 2 -19.83 -16.93 31.37
C ASP A 2 -19.61 -17.02 29.86
N ASP A 3 -20.19 -16.12 29.05
CA ASP A 3 -20.16 -16.24 27.57
C ASP A 3 -19.21 -15.28 26.86
N VAL A 4 -18.46 -14.45 27.58
CA VAL A 4 -17.61 -13.43 26.97
C VAL A 4 -16.11 -13.83 26.92
N GLU A 5 -15.66 -14.67 27.85
CA GLU A 5 -14.24 -15.05 27.91
C GLU A 5 -13.83 -16.19 26.95
N SER A 6 -14.77 -17.00 26.47
CA SER A 6 -14.45 -18.12 25.57
C SER A 6 -14.35 -17.72 24.09
N ARG A 7 -14.81 -16.54 23.68
CA ARG A 7 -14.79 -16.10 22.28
C ARG A 7 -13.41 -15.68 21.77
N GLY A 8 -12.54 -15.17 22.64
CA GLY A 8 -11.23 -14.65 22.23
C GLY A 8 -10.24 -15.74 21.79
N LEU A 9 -10.15 -16.84 22.50
CA LEU A 9 -9.19 -17.92 22.20
C LEU A 9 -9.67 -18.82 21.04
N GLY A 10 -10.98 -19.08 20.95
CA GLY A 10 -11.53 -19.89 19.86
C GLY A 10 -11.39 -19.23 18.48
N ASP A 11 -11.43 -17.90 18.40
CA ASP A 11 -11.31 -17.17 17.14
C ASP A 11 -9.84 -17.02 16.69
N VAL A 12 -8.88 -17.00 17.61
CA VAL A 12 -7.44 -17.05 17.30
C VAL A 12 -7.08 -18.41 16.70
N TYR A 13 -7.60 -19.52 17.26
CA TYR A 13 -7.39 -20.86 16.68
C TYR A 13 -8.10 -21.03 15.33
N LYS A 14 -9.29 -20.50 15.14
CA LYS A 14 -9.99 -20.51 13.84
C LYS A 14 -9.27 -19.69 12.77
N ARG A 15 -8.45 -18.70 13.14
CA ARG A 15 -7.61 -17.96 12.21
C ARG A 15 -6.41 -18.76 11.75
N GLN A 16 -5.79 -19.57 12.60
CA GLN A 16 -4.72 -20.48 12.20
C GLN A 16 -5.18 -21.54 11.20
N ASP A 17 -6.41 -22.06 11.36
CA ASP A 17 -7.00 -23.04 10.46
C ASP A 17 -7.43 -22.44 9.10
N ARG A 18 -7.55 -21.12 8.98
CA ARG A 18 -7.88 -20.42 7.72
C ARG A 18 -6.67 -20.06 6.88
N TYR A 19 -5.48 -20.28 7.39
CA TYR A 19 -4.25 -20.00 6.67
C TYR A 19 -3.88 -21.19 5.77
N GLU A 20 -4.64 -21.37 4.68
CA GLU A 20 -4.17 -22.15 3.55
C GLU A 20 -3.00 -21.40 2.92
N PRO A 21 -1.82 -22.00 2.76
CA PRO A 21 -0.74 -21.38 2.02
C PRO A 21 -1.25 -20.96 0.64
N THR A 22 -1.21 -19.67 0.34
CA THR A 22 -1.62 -19.18 -0.98
C THR A 22 -0.80 -19.90 -2.06
N GLU A 23 -1.34 -20.00 -3.28
CA GLU A 23 -0.60 -20.54 -4.44
C GLU A 23 0.81 -19.93 -4.54
N LEU A 24 0.95 -18.64 -4.21
CA LEU A 24 2.23 -17.92 -4.12
C LEU A 24 3.20 -18.52 -3.09
N MET A 25 2.73 -19.02 -1.94
CA MET A 25 3.58 -19.69 -0.97
C MET A 25 3.94 -21.12 -1.42
N ARG A 26 3.07 -21.78 -2.16
CA ARG A 26 3.35 -23.07 -2.79
C ARG A 26 4.35 -22.91 -3.93
N GLU A 27 4.21 -21.85 -4.75
CA GLU A 27 5.15 -21.48 -5.80
C GLU A 27 6.53 -21.09 -5.24
N ARG A 28 6.63 -20.48 -4.05
CA ARG A 28 7.90 -20.16 -3.39
C ARG A 28 8.81 -21.38 -3.22
N ASN A 29 8.24 -22.54 -2.94
CA ASN A 29 9.00 -23.78 -2.80
C ASN A 29 9.44 -24.40 -4.13
N THR A 30 8.95 -23.90 -5.25
CA THR A 30 9.31 -24.37 -6.61
C THR A 30 10.44 -23.55 -7.23
N PHE A 31 10.73 -22.34 -6.72
CA PHE A 31 11.86 -21.54 -7.20
C PHE A 31 13.17 -22.00 -6.52
N SER A 32 13.90 -22.84 -7.20
CA SER A 32 15.22 -23.32 -6.73
C SER A 32 16.35 -22.29 -6.89
N ARG A 33 16.07 -21.09 -7.45
CA ARG A 33 17.04 -20.02 -7.67
C ARG A 33 16.46 -18.66 -7.25
N PRO A 34 17.31 -17.70 -6.81
CA PRO A 34 16.88 -16.31 -6.59
C PRO A 34 16.27 -15.72 -7.86
N LEU A 35 15.17 -14.96 -7.72
CA LEU A 35 14.58 -14.24 -8.85
C LEU A 35 15.54 -13.18 -9.38
N GLU A 36 15.65 -13.09 -10.69
CA GLU A 36 16.33 -11.99 -11.35
C GLU A 36 15.60 -10.66 -11.07
N PRO A 37 16.30 -9.52 -11.07
CA PRO A 37 15.68 -8.23 -10.74
C PRO A 37 14.42 -7.92 -11.54
N TRP A 38 14.38 -8.24 -12.83
CA TRP A 38 13.17 -8.05 -13.63
C TRP A 38 12.02 -8.98 -13.21
N ASP A 39 12.31 -10.22 -12.83
CA ASP A 39 11.31 -11.16 -12.34
C ASP A 39 10.69 -10.68 -11.03
N LYS A 40 11.47 -10.00 -10.16
CA LYS A 40 10.94 -9.34 -8.96
C LYS A 40 9.96 -8.21 -9.32
N VAL A 41 10.27 -7.41 -10.35
CA VAL A 41 9.34 -6.38 -10.85
C VAL A 41 8.03 -7.01 -11.29
N MET A 42 8.11 -8.08 -12.07
CA MET A 42 6.92 -8.80 -12.55
C MET A 42 6.14 -9.43 -11.41
N ALA A 43 6.83 -10.01 -10.42
CA ALA A 43 6.20 -10.57 -9.23
C ALA A 43 5.48 -9.49 -8.39
N ALA A 44 6.11 -8.31 -8.20
CA ALA A 44 5.50 -7.19 -7.49
C ALA A 44 4.22 -6.66 -8.15
N ARG A 45 4.12 -6.80 -9.48
CA ARG A 45 3.01 -6.31 -10.31
C ARG A 45 1.91 -7.32 -10.59
N GLN A 46 2.07 -8.57 -10.17
CA GLN A 46 1.06 -9.61 -10.43
C GLN A 46 -0.31 -9.23 -9.87
N MET A 47 -1.36 -9.37 -10.67
CA MET A 47 -2.74 -9.10 -10.25
C MET A 47 -3.21 -10.03 -9.12
N LYS A 48 -2.71 -11.26 -9.10
CA LYS A 48 -3.04 -12.26 -8.06
C LYS A 48 -2.30 -12.03 -6.73
N ARG A 49 -1.38 -11.05 -6.67
CA ARG A 49 -0.70 -10.69 -5.42
C ARG A 49 -1.72 -10.13 -4.43
N LEU A 50 -1.61 -10.51 -3.16
CA LEU A 50 -2.50 -10.02 -2.13
C LEU A 50 -2.54 -8.48 -2.12
N ALA A 51 -3.75 -7.93 -2.10
CA ALA A 51 -3.98 -6.50 -2.00
C ALA A 51 -3.96 -6.04 -0.52
N SER A 52 -3.90 -4.74 -0.29
CA SER A 52 -3.93 -4.17 1.06
C SER A 52 -5.13 -4.65 1.88
N VAL A 53 -6.31 -4.74 1.25
CA VAL A 53 -7.53 -5.20 1.91
C VAL A 53 -7.48 -6.66 2.34
N ASP A 54 -6.70 -7.50 1.65
CA ASP A 54 -6.53 -8.90 2.03
C ASP A 54 -5.68 -9.01 3.31
N TYR A 55 -4.60 -8.19 3.40
CA TYR A 55 -3.81 -8.07 4.63
C TYR A 55 -4.62 -7.47 5.77
N MET A 56 -5.40 -6.41 5.48
CA MET A 56 -6.26 -5.80 6.49
C MET A 56 -7.24 -6.80 7.09
N GLY A 57 -7.90 -7.61 6.28
CA GLY A 57 -8.85 -8.61 6.73
C GLY A 57 -8.23 -9.81 7.48
N GLN A 58 -6.92 -10.03 7.36
CA GLN A 58 -6.21 -11.13 8.04
C GLN A 58 -5.50 -10.68 9.31
N ILE A 59 -5.03 -9.43 9.35
CA ILE A 59 -4.19 -8.92 10.44
C ILE A 59 -5.02 -8.22 11.52
N PHE A 60 -6.06 -7.50 11.11
CA PHE A 60 -6.81 -6.63 12.00
C PHE A 60 -8.21 -7.16 12.31
N ASP A 61 -8.68 -6.80 13.48
CA ASP A 61 -10.06 -7.00 13.90
C ASP A 61 -10.88 -5.72 13.67
N GLU A 62 -12.21 -5.91 13.44
CA GLU A 62 -13.21 -4.83 13.44
C GLU A 62 -12.84 -3.62 12.57
N PHE A 63 -12.38 -3.85 11.34
CA PHE A 63 -12.02 -2.75 10.45
C PHE A 63 -13.25 -1.93 10.06
N MET A 64 -13.25 -0.66 10.42
CA MET A 64 -14.24 0.35 10.05
C MET A 64 -13.66 1.32 9.03
N GLU A 65 -14.10 1.21 7.78
CA GLU A 65 -13.64 2.10 6.72
C GLU A 65 -14.20 3.53 6.86
N LEU A 66 -13.37 4.52 6.60
CA LEU A 66 -13.73 5.95 6.62
C LEU A 66 -13.49 6.56 5.23
N HIS A 67 -14.55 7.06 4.62
CA HIS A 67 -14.57 7.55 3.26
C HIS A 67 -14.38 9.07 3.13
N GLY A 68 -13.89 9.50 1.96
CA GLY A 68 -13.84 10.88 1.51
C GLY A 68 -12.73 11.75 2.11
N ASP A 69 -12.32 12.75 1.35
CA ASP A 69 -11.29 13.72 1.73
C ASP A 69 -11.81 14.92 2.54
N ARG A 70 -13.12 15.11 2.62
CA ARG A 70 -13.82 16.24 3.22
C ARG A 70 -13.68 17.57 2.46
N TYR A 71 -13.21 17.51 1.22
CA TYR A 71 -13.10 18.67 0.33
C TYR A 71 -13.90 18.51 -0.96
N PHE A 72 -13.70 17.40 -1.66
CA PHE A 72 -14.25 17.19 -2.98
C PHE A 72 -14.92 15.82 -3.13
N ARG A 73 -14.19 14.71 -2.96
CA ARG A 73 -14.73 13.36 -3.15
C ARG A 73 -13.95 12.28 -2.41
N ASP A 74 -14.35 11.04 -2.60
CA ASP A 74 -13.55 9.88 -2.19
C ASP A 74 -12.65 9.40 -3.34
N ASP A 75 -11.59 8.68 -2.99
CA ASP A 75 -10.73 7.99 -3.95
C ASP A 75 -10.78 6.48 -3.64
N PRO A 76 -11.31 5.66 -4.56
CA PRO A 76 -11.40 4.22 -4.36
C PRO A 76 -10.05 3.50 -4.41
N ALA A 77 -8.99 4.16 -4.91
CA ALA A 77 -7.63 3.61 -4.93
C ALA A 77 -6.99 3.53 -3.54
N ILE A 78 -7.60 4.16 -2.52
CA ILE A 78 -7.12 4.11 -1.15
C ILE A 78 -8.23 3.73 -0.18
N VAL A 79 -7.97 2.70 0.61
CA VAL A 79 -8.84 2.22 1.69
C VAL A 79 -8.19 2.60 3.01
N GLY A 80 -8.95 3.14 3.92
CA GLY A 80 -8.39 3.51 5.23
C GLY A 80 -9.46 3.71 6.28
N GLY A 81 -9.09 3.47 7.52
CA GLY A 81 -10.03 3.52 8.64
C GLY A 81 -9.39 3.17 9.97
N ILE A 82 -10.24 2.74 10.88
CA ILE A 82 -9.87 2.34 12.23
C ILE A 82 -10.05 0.83 12.36
N ALA A 83 -9.12 0.17 13.03
CA ALA A 83 -9.15 -1.25 13.30
C ALA A 83 -8.54 -1.56 14.66
N TYR A 84 -8.58 -2.81 15.07
CA TYR A 84 -7.85 -3.28 16.24
C TYR A 84 -6.72 -4.24 15.84
N LEU A 85 -5.56 -4.07 16.46
CA LEU A 85 -4.44 -4.99 16.42
C LEU A 85 -4.15 -5.48 17.83
N ASP A 86 -4.41 -6.75 18.09
CA ASP A 86 -4.28 -7.35 19.43
C ASP A 86 -4.99 -6.52 20.53
N GLY A 87 -6.20 -6.07 20.23
CA GLY A 87 -7.01 -5.25 21.16
C GLY A 87 -6.62 -3.77 21.24
N GLN A 88 -5.58 -3.33 20.53
CA GLN A 88 -5.17 -1.93 20.48
C GLN A 88 -5.76 -1.23 19.26
N PRO A 89 -6.41 -0.05 19.42
CA PRO A 89 -6.95 0.69 18.30
C PRO A 89 -5.80 1.27 17.45
N VAL A 90 -5.85 1.02 16.14
CA VAL A 90 -4.89 1.51 15.16
C VAL A 90 -5.60 2.18 13.99
N THR A 91 -4.91 3.08 13.30
CA THR A 91 -5.37 3.61 12.02
C THR A 91 -4.64 2.88 10.91
N VAL A 92 -5.40 2.32 9.97
CA VAL A 92 -4.87 1.55 8.85
C VAL A 92 -5.20 2.27 7.54
N ILE A 93 -4.21 2.40 6.67
CA ILE A 93 -4.33 3.07 5.37
C ILE A 93 -3.64 2.19 4.33
N GLY A 94 -4.31 1.83 3.25
CA GLY A 94 -3.73 0.96 2.24
C GLY A 94 -4.11 1.34 0.82
N VAL A 95 -3.15 1.31 -0.09
CA VAL A 95 -3.44 1.41 -1.52
C VAL A 95 -4.03 0.12 -2.02
N HIS A 96 -5.15 0.22 -2.70
CA HIS A 96 -5.84 -0.91 -3.30
C HIS A 96 -5.84 -0.80 -4.83
N LYS A 97 -5.08 -1.67 -5.49
CA LYS A 97 -4.97 -1.69 -6.97
C LYS A 97 -6.20 -2.26 -7.68
N GLY A 98 -7.00 -3.02 -6.96
CA GLY A 98 -8.08 -3.83 -7.52
C GLY A 98 -7.71 -5.31 -7.63
N LYS A 99 -8.73 -6.17 -7.77
CA LYS A 99 -8.59 -7.64 -7.82
C LYS A 99 -8.81 -8.23 -9.23
N ASP A 100 -9.52 -7.52 -10.07
CA ASP A 100 -9.75 -7.84 -11.47
C ASP A 100 -9.60 -6.58 -12.34
N LEU A 101 -9.70 -6.74 -13.65
CA LEU A 101 -9.46 -5.65 -14.59
C LEU A 101 -10.48 -4.50 -14.44
N LYS A 102 -11.74 -4.81 -14.09
CA LYS A 102 -12.78 -3.81 -13.88
C LYS A 102 -12.49 -3.01 -12.61
N ASP A 103 -12.25 -3.69 -11.51
CA ASP A 103 -11.91 -3.10 -10.22
C ASP A 103 -10.59 -2.30 -10.29
N CYS A 104 -9.58 -2.80 -11.02
CA CYS A 104 -8.35 -2.07 -11.27
C CYS A 104 -8.58 -0.73 -12.00
N LYS A 105 -9.46 -0.70 -13.00
CA LYS A 105 -9.79 0.53 -13.72
C LYS A 105 -10.52 1.53 -12.82
N GLU A 106 -11.47 1.07 -12.02
CA GLU A 106 -12.20 1.92 -11.06
C GLU A 106 -11.27 2.54 -10.01
N ARG A 107 -10.18 1.85 -9.67
CA ARG A 107 -9.15 2.27 -8.69
C ARG A 107 -7.89 2.85 -9.33
N ASN A 108 -7.94 3.26 -10.58
CA ASN A 108 -6.79 3.80 -11.30
C ASN A 108 -5.52 2.93 -11.15
N PHE A 109 -5.67 1.59 -11.07
CA PHE A 109 -4.56 0.66 -10.84
C PHE A 109 -3.73 0.97 -9.58
N GLY A 110 -4.36 1.54 -8.55
CA GLY A 110 -3.70 1.96 -7.32
C GLY A 110 -2.93 3.28 -7.44
N MET A 111 -3.13 4.03 -8.50
CA MET A 111 -2.60 5.39 -8.63
C MET A 111 -3.58 6.37 -7.99
N LEU A 112 -3.19 6.96 -6.86
CA LEU A 112 -4.04 7.84 -6.09
C LEU A 112 -4.24 9.19 -6.79
N SER A 113 -5.46 9.67 -6.76
CA SER A 113 -5.83 11.05 -7.04
C SER A 113 -5.50 11.98 -5.84
N PRO A 114 -5.54 13.30 -5.99
CA PRO A 114 -5.30 14.25 -4.90
C PRO A 114 -6.19 13.99 -3.67
N GLU A 115 -7.43 13.57 -3.92
CA GLU A 115 -8.42 13.21 -2.89
C GLU A 115 -7.94 12.03 -2.03
N GLY A 116 -7.27 11.06 -2.63
CA GLY A 116 -6.71 9.91 -1.91
C GLY A 116 -5.64 10.34 -0.91
N TYR A 117 -4.72 11.22 -1.30
CA TYR A 117 -3.72 11.76 -0.39
C TYR A 117 -4.34 12.63 0.70
N ARG A 118 -5.34 13.46 0.36
CA ARG A 118 -6.07 14.25 1.36
C ARG A 118 -6.86 13.38 2.33
N LYS A 119 -7.48 12.28 1.87
CA LYS A 119 -8.10 11.27 2.73
C LYS A 119 -7.07 10.66 3.69
N ALA A 120 -5.89 10.28 3.18
CA ALA A 120 -4.80 9.76 4.02
C ALA A 120 -4.38 10.78 5.09
N ILE A 121 -4.12 12.03 4.72
CA ILE A 121 -3.78 13.12 5.66
C ILE A 121 -4.86 13.26 6.75
N ARG A 122 -6.12 13.24 6.38
CA ARG A 122 -7.24 13.34 7.33
C ARG A 122 -7.23 12.20 8.33
N LEU A 123 -7.00 10.97 7.87
CA LEU A 123 -6.93 9.79 8.73
C LEU A 123 -5.71 9.85 9.66
N MET A 124 -4.56 10.30 9.16
CA MET A 124 -3.34 10.49 9.95
C MET A 124 -3.51 11.54 11.04
N LYS A 125 -4.11 12.69 10.74
CA LYS A 125 -4.43 13.72 11.73
C LYS A 125 -5.42 13.24 12.77
N GLN A 126 -6.40 12.44 12.39
CA GLN A 126 -7.31 11.83 13.32
C GLN A 126 -6.58 10.79 14.20
N ALA A 127 -5.67 10.00 13.64
CA ALA A 127 -4.86 9.06 14.41
C ALA A 127 -4.04 9.78 15.48
N GLU A 128 -3.35 10.86 15.10
CA GLU A 128 -2.57 11.67 16.04
C GLU A 128 -3.43 12.27 17.15
N LYS A 129 -4.58 12.87 16.78
CA LYS A 129 -5.51 13.44 17.76
C LYS A 129 -5.96 12.43 18.84
N PHE A 130 -6.13 11.18 18.46
CA PHE A 130 -6.58 10.10 19.35
C PHE A 130 -5.46 9.17 19.80
N ASN A 131 -4.20 9.55 19.55
CA ASN A 131 -3.00 8.83 19.94
C ASN A 131 -2.99 7.35 19.47
N ARG A 132 -3.43 7.11 18.22
CA ARG A 132 -3.43 5.78 17.60
C ARG A 132 -2.21 5.60 16.71
N PRO A 133 -1.50 4.48 16.82
CA PRO A 133 -0.49 4.09 15.82
C PRO A 133 -1.08 4.01 14.41
N ILE A 134 -0.24 4.26 13.41
CA ILE A 134 -0.62 4.24 12.00
C ILE A 134 0.13 3.11 11.28
N ILE A 135 -0.60 2.33 10.49
CA ILE A 135 -0.03 1.29 9.64
C ILE A 135 -0.44 1.59 8.21
N THR A 136 0.54 1.72 7.31
CA THR A 136 0.28 1.96 5.90
C THR A 136 0.72 0.79 5.03
N PHE A 137 -0.10 0.42 4.03
CA PHE A 137 0.23 -0.58 3.01
C PHE A 137 0.47 0.11 1.67
N VAL A 138 1.70 0.06 1.20
CA VAL A 138 2.14 0.72 -0.05
C VAL A 138 2.11 -0.29 -1.19
N ASN A 139 1.29 -0.02 -2.22
CA ASN A 139 1.24 -0.80 -3.45
C ASN A 139 0.78 0.07 -4.62
N THR A 140 1.66 0.92 -5.13
CA THR A 140 1.35 1.86 -6.22
C THR A 140 2.50 2.01 -7.19
N SER A 141 2.18 2.14 -8.47
CA SER A 141 3.14 2.52 -9.51
C SER A 141 3.45 4.03 -9.54
N GLY A 142 2.75 4.82 -8.72
CA GLY A 142 2.91 6.27 -8.62
C GLY A 142 1.56 6.97 -8.39
N ALA A 143 1.58 8.29 -8.42
CA ALA A 143 0.37 9.10 -8.36
C ALA A 143 -0.36 9.09 -9.71
N TYR A 144 -1.67 9.32 -9.71
CA TYR A 144 -2.45 9.40 -10.95
C TYR A 144 -2.03 10.62 -11.79
N PRO A 145 -1.57 10.42 -13.04
CA PRO A 145 -1.00 11.47 -13.87
C PRO A 145 -2.02 12.20 -14.76
N GLY A 146 -3.31 12.06 -14.47
CA GLY A 146 -4.38 12.65 -15.29
C GLY A 146 -4.46 14.17 -15.14
N LYS A 147 -4.94 14.86 -16.19
CA LYS A 147 -5.15 16.32 -16.21
C LYS A 147 -6.00 16.77 -15.03
N GLU A 148 -7.07 16.05 -14.73
CA GLU A 148 -7.97 16.33 -13.60
C GLU A 148 -7.21 16.30 -12.26
N ALA A 149 -6.25 15.39 -12.09
CA ALA A 149 -5.44 15.33 -10.87
C ALA A 149 -4.56 16.58 -10.74
N GLU A 150 -3.95 17.05 -11.82
CA GLU A 150 -3.16 18.28 -11.82
C GLU A 150 -4.03 19.50 -11.49
N GLU A 151 -5.21 19.62 -12.10
CA GLU A 151 -6.17 20.69 -11.83
C GLU A 151 -6.66 20.70 -10.38
N ASN A 152 -6.72 19.53 -9.73
CA ASN A 152 -7.10 19.36 -8.33
C ASN A 152 -5.92 19.36 -7.34
N GLY A 153 -4.70 19.74 -7.79
CA GLY A 153 -3.54 19.96 -6.93
C GLY A 153 -2.81 18.68 -6.53
N GLN A 154 -2.52 17.77 -7.48
CA GLN A 154 -1.83 16.51 -7.24
C GLN A 154 -0.48 16.71 -6.54
N GLY A 155 0.36 17.60 -7.05
CA GLY A 155 1.68 17.87 -6.49
C GLY A 155 1.61 18.43 -5.06
N GLU A 156 0.67 19.34 -4.79
CA GLU A 156 0.44 19.88 -3.45
C GLU A 156 -0.04 18.79 -2.49
N ALA A 157 -0.98 17.95 -2.90
CA ALA A 157 -1.51 16.87 -2.05
C ALA A 157 -0.43 15.86 -1.66
N ILE A 158 0.45 15.48 -2.60
CA ILE A 158 1.61 14.60 -2.35
C ILE A 158 2.59 15.25 -1.36
N ALA A 159 3.03 16.49 -1.64
CA ALA A 159 3.98 17.20 -0.80
C ALA A 159 3.45 17.40 0.63
N LYS A 160 2.19 17.78 0.74
CA LYS A 160 1.51 17.95 2.03
C LYS A 160 1.38 16.63 2.80
N SER A 161 1.10 15.52 2.11
CA SER A 161 1.03 14.22 2.78
C SER A 161 2.39 13.83 3.39
N MET A 162 3.48 13.96 2.65
CA MET A 162 4.82 13.72 3.18
C MET A 162 5.15 14.63 4.37
N PHE A 163 4.83 15.93 4.26
CA PHE A 163 5.08 16.90 5.32
C PHE A 163 4.29 16.59 6.60
N GLU A 164 3.01 16.25 6.47
CA GLU A 164 2.17 15.90 7.62
C GLU A 164 2.63 14.57 8.26
N MET A 165 2.99 13.56 7.44
CA MET A 165 3.55 12.31 7.97
C MET A 165 4.84 12.52 8.76
N ALA A 166 5.73 13.39 8.26
CA ALA A 166 6.99 13.69 8.95
C ALA A 166 6.80 14.39 10.30
N LYS A 167 5.64 15.00 10.54
CA LYS A 167 5.31 15.70 11.78
C LYS A 167 4.58 14.84 12.81
N LEU A 168 4.10 13.66 12.41
CA LEU A 168 3.35 12.79 13.32
C LEU A 168 4.20 12.38 14.52
N THR A 169 3.60 12.43 15.68
CA THR A 169 4.20 12.03 16.95
C THR A 169 3.81 10.61 17.36
N VAL A 170 2.75 10.06 16.76
CA VAL A 170 2.35 8.66 16.94
C VAL A 170 3.21 7.73 16.09
N PRO A 171 3.43 6.47 16.53
CA PRO A 171 4.19 5.51 15.73
C PRO A 171 3.57 5.27 14.35
N VAL A 172 4.41 5.29 13.32
CA VAL A 172 4.02 4.99 11.93
C VAL A 172 4.87 3.83 11.39
N ILE A 173 4.19 2.81 10.87
CA ILE A 173 4.82 1.68 10.18
C ILE A 173 4.32 1.66 8.74
N ALA A 174 5.23 1.72 7.77
CA ALA A 174 4.91 1.58 6.36
C ALA A 174 5.36 0.20 5.85
N ILE A 175 4.46 -0.50 5.16
CA ILE A 175 4.70 -1.84 4.63
C ILE A 175 4.56 -1.80 3.11
N VAL A 176 5.67 -1.99 2.39
CA VAL A 176 5.65 -2.11 0.92
C VAL A 176 5.29 -3.56 0.58
N ILE A 177 4.06 -3.77 0.13
CA ILE A 177 3.50 -5.10 -0.15
C ILE A 177 3.63 -5.55 -1.60
N GLY A 178 4.01 -4.66 -2.49
CA GLY A 178 4.18 -4.92 -3.92
C GLY A 178 5.07 -3.88 -4.55
N GLU A 179 4.50 -3.01 -5.37
CA GLU A 179 5.22 -1.91 -6.02
C GLU A 179 5.10 -0.63 -5.22
N GLY A 180 6.23 -0.01 -4.87
CA GLY A 180 6.30 1.35 -4.33
C GLY A 180 7.06 2.23 -5.31
N SER A 181 6.41 3.25 -5.89
CA SER A 181 7.06 4.08 -6.89
C SER A 181 6.79 5.57 -6.67
N SER A 182 7.85 6.36 -6.88
CA SER A 182 7.81 7.82 -6.95
C SER A 182 7.26 8.51 -5.68
N GLY A 183 6.93 9.77 -5.81
CA GLY A 183 6.29 10.58 -4.77
C GLY A 183 4.95 10.02 -4.29
N GLY A 184 4.23 9.30 -5.17
CA GLY A 184 2.98 8.66 -4.80
C GLY A 184 3.12 7.61 -3.70
N ALA A 185 4.19 6.81 -3.73
CA ALA A 185 4.50 5.87 -2.68
C ALA A 185 5.06 6.57 -1.42
N LEU A 186 5.90 7.61 -1.60
CA LEU A 186 6.45 8.39 -0.48
C LEU A 186 5.35 9.08 0.34
N ALA A 187 4.32 9.59 -0.33
CA ALA A 187 3.24 10.33 0.31
C ALA A 187 2.44 9.52 1.36
N ILE A 188 2.62 8.20 1.38
CA ILE A 188 2.07 7.30 2.41
C ILE A 188 3.14 6.37 3.00
N GLY A 189 4.42 6.61 2.69
CA GLY A 189 5.55 5.75 3.06
C GLY A 189 6.53 6.37 4.05
N VAL A 190 6.38 7.64 4.43
CA VAL A 190 7.21 8.29 5.46
C VAL A 190 6.83 7.71 6.82
N ALA A 191 7.75 6.99 7.46
CA ALA A 191 7.43 6.22 8.65
C ALA A 191 8.63 6.04 9.58
N ASN A 192 8.38 5.77 10.87
CA ASN A 192 9.42 5.39 11.83
C ASN A 192 10.05 4.03 11.47
N LYS A 193 9.24 3.13 10.91
CA LYS A 193 9.69 1.82 10.44
C LYS A 193 9.13 1.55 9.05
N VAL A 194 10.00 1.22 8.11
CA VAL A 194 9.62 0.74 6.78
C VAL A 194 9.92 -0.75 6.68
N ILE A 195 8.93 -1.53 6.29
CA ILE A 195 9.03 -2.96 6.03
C ILE A 195 8.78 -3.19 4.55
N MET A 196 9.53 -4.07 3.92
CA MET A 196 9.27 -4.52 2.55
C MET A 196 9.07 -6.02 2.55
N LEU A 197 8.02 -6.47 1.88
CA LEU A 197 7.82 -7.91 1.68
C LEU A 197 8.79 -8.45 0.64
N GLU A 198 9.05 -9.76 0.74
CA GLU A 198 9.86 -10.45 -0.27
C GLU A 198 9.28 -10.23 -1.67
N ASN A 199 10.13 -9.91 -2.63
CA ASN A 199 9.77 -9.57 -4.00
C ASN A 199 8.89 -8.30 -4.13
N ALA A 200 8.82 -7.45 -3.10
CA ALA A 200 8.38 -6.08 -3.26
C ALA A 200 9.52 -5.24 -3.85
N ILE A 201 9.15 -4.19 -4.57
CA ILE A 201 10.11 -3.25 -5.16
C ILE A 201 9.82 -1.82 -4.72
N TYR A 202 10.87 -1.01 -4.65
CA TYR A 202 10.74 0.42 -4.47
C TYR A 202 11.64 1.17 -5.44
N SER A 203 11.11 2.20 -6.11
CA SER A 203 11.86 3.00 -7.08
C SER A 203 11.35 4.44 -7.15
N ILE A 204 12.24 5.35 -7.56
CA ILE A 204 11.86 6.76 -7.82
C ILE A 204 11.01 6.87 -9.08
N LEU A 205 11.32 6.08 -10.09
CA LEU A 205 10.58 5.99 -11.36
C LEU A 205 10.36 4.51 -11.70
N SER A 206 9.27 4.22 -12.41
CA SER A 206 9.13 2.89 -13.00
C SER A 206 10.29 2.59 -13.95
N PRO A 207 10.67 1.32 -14.17
CA PRO A 207 11.71 0.98 -15.13
C PRO A 207 11.46 1.57 -16.52
N GLU A 208 10.20 1.57 -16.96
CA GLU A 208 9.77 2.12 -18.23
C GLU A 208 9.94 3.65 -18.27
N GLY A 209 9.50 4.34 -17.22
CA GLY A 209 9.68 5.79 -17.07
C GLY A 209 11.15 6.18 -17.06
N TYR A 210 11.97 5.44 -16.30
CA TYR A 210 13.40 5.70 -16.22
C TYR A 210 14.08 5.55 -17.61
N SER A 211 13.85 4.44 -18.29
CA SER A 211 14.46 4.18 -19.60
C SER A 211 14.03 5.21 -20.66
N SER A 212 12.76 5.62 -20.64
CA SER A 212 12.24 6.62 -21.59
C SER A 212 12.80 8.00 -21.32
N ILE A 213 12.84 8.45 -20.06
CA ILE A 213 13.23 9.82 -19.70
C ILE A 213 14.75 9.98 -19.69
N LEU A 214 15.48 9.10 -19.00
CA LEU A 214 16.92 9.28 -18.79
C LEU A 214 17.78 8.66 -19.90
N TRP A 215 17.38 7.50 -20.41
CA TRP A 215 18.13 6.85 -21.49
C TRP A 215 17.56 7.14 -22.87
N LYS A 216 16.38 7.78 -22.96
CA LYS A 216 15.67 8.09 -24.21
C LYS A 216 15.46 6.86 -25.10
N ASP A 217 15.38 5.70 -24.48
CA ASP A 217 15.23 4.39 -25.13
C ASP A 217 14.30 3.51 -24.28
N SER A 218 13.02 3.52 -24.59
CA SER A 218 12.00 2.77 -23.88
C SER A 218 12.17 1.24 -23.96
N SER A 219 12.94 0.73 -24.91
CA SER A 219 13.18 -0.71 -25.06
C SER A 219 14.09 -1.27 -23.96
N ARG A 220 14.86 -0.44 -23.27
CA ARG A 220 15.85 -0.82 -22.27
C ARG A 220 15.29 -0.93 -20.83
N PHE A 221 13.99 -0.87 -20.64
CA PHE A 221 13.36 -0.89 -19.32
C PHE A 221 13.81 -2.06 -18.43
N LYS A 222 14.04 -3.25 -18.99
CA LYS A 222 14.55 -4.40 -18.21
C LYS A 222 15.92 -4.13 -17.59
N ALA A 223 16.81 -3.45 -18.31
CA ALA A 223 18.14 -3.14 -17.82
C ALA A 223 18.11 -2.21 -16.59
N VAL A 224 17.10 -1.36 -16.46
CA VAL A 224 16.90 -0.48 -15.30
C VAL A 224 16.73 -1.29 -14.00
N SER A 225 16.08 -2.44 -14.06
CA SER A 225 15.85 -3.27 -12.87
C SER A 225 17.14 -3.76 -12.23
N TYR A 226 18.21 -3.92 -13.00
CA TYR A 226 19.52 -4.35 -12.51
C TYR A 226 20.35 -3.23 -11.88
N THR A 227 20.06 -1.98 -12.22
CA THR A 227 20.91 -0.84 -11.87
C THR A 227 20.26 0.16 -10.92
N HIS A 228 18.95 0.31 -10.96
CA HIS A 228 18.24 1.42 -10.32
C HIS A 228 17.02 1.02 -9.45
N LEU A 229 16.77 -0.27 -9.30
CA LEU A 229 15.72 -0.75 -8.41
C LEU A 229 16.30 -1.26 -7.10
N ARG A 230 15.73 -0.81 -6.00
CA ARG A 230 15.91 -1.49 -4.73
C ARG A 230 14.84 -2.58 -4.62
N ALA A 231 15.27 -3.83 -4.65
CA ALA A 231 14.41 -5.01 -4.49
C ALA A 231 14.91 -5.83 -3.30
N HIS A 232 13.98 -6.33 -2.50
CA HIS A 232 14.25 -7.19 -1.35
C HIS A 232 13.60 -8.56 -1.54
#